data_4b50ef6c4ea0c43163ebd80887f737f4
#
_entry.id   4b50ef6c4ea0c43163ebd80887f737f4
#
_cell.length_a   1.000
_cell.length_b   1.000
_cell.length_c   1.000
_cell.angle_alpha   90.00
_cell.angle_beta   90.00
_cell.angle_gamma   90.00
#
_symmetry.space_group_name_H-M   'P 1'
#
loop_
_entity.id
_entity.type
_entity.pdbx_description
1 polymer ?
#
loop_
_entity_poly.entity_id
_entity_poly.type
_entity_poly.pdbx_seq_one_letter_code
_entity_poly.pdbx_strand_id
1 'polypeptide(L)'
;MATGSWKVKTGLAQMLKGGVIMDVVSPEHAKIAEEAGACAVMALERVPADIRAAGGVARMADPTVIEAIMKAVSIPVMAKCRIGHFVEAQALEALGVDYVDESEVLTPADESHHIWKHDFKIPFVCGCRDLGEALRRIGEGAAMIRTKGEAGTGNIVEAVRHMRAVMDGIRELVQTPQDELMAKAKEMGAPFELVAEIHKTGKLPVVNFAAGGVATPADAALMMQLGADGVFVGSGIFKSSNPAPRALAIVKATTHYKDPAIIAEVSKKLGEAMPGLDIKQIPTEELLAPRGW
;
A
#
# COMPACT_ATOMS: atom_id res chain seq x y z
N MET A 1 4.10 -7.54 -26.50
CA MET A 1 4.97 -7.72 -25.32
C MET A 1 4.53 -8.99 -24.63
N ALA A 2 5.47 -9.78 -24.08
CA ALA A 2 5.08 -10.96 -23.30
C ALA A 2 4.29 -10.54 -22.06
N THR A 3 3.10 -11.12 -21.84
CA THR A 3 2.33 -10.97 -20.61
C THR A 3 3.21 -11.34 -19.41
N GLY A 4 3.17 -10.55 -18.35
CA GLY A 4 3.95 -10.79 -17.13
C GLY A 4 5.40 -10.28 -17.16
N SER A 5 5.84 -9.59 -18.21
CA SER A 5 7.15 -8.93 -18.19
C SER A 5 7.21 -7.80 -17.18
N TRP A 6 8.41 -7.49 -16.65
CA TRP A 6 8.63 -6.38 -15.71
C TRP A 6 7.99 -5.07 -16.21
N LYS A 7 8.21 -4.74 -17.47
CA LYS A 7 7.65 -3.53 -18.09
C LYS A 7 6.11 -3.51 -18.11
N VAL A 8 5.47 -4.66 -18.30
CA VAL A 8 4.00 -4.77 -18.26
C VAL A 8 3.51 -4.61 -16.83
N LYS A 9 4.11 -5.32 -15.87
CA LYS A 9 3.73 -5.25 -14.45
C LYS A 9 3.84 -3.82 -13.90
N THR A 10 4.98 -3.16 -14.12
CA THR A 10 5.20 -1.78 -13.67
C THR A 10 4.32 -0.78 -14.41
N GLY A 11 4.03 -1.02 -15.68
CA GLY A 11 3.09 -0.21 -16.48
C GLY A 11 1.66 -0.27 -15.94
N LEU A 12 1.19 -1.47 -15.56
CA LEU A 12 -0.12 -1.65 -14.91
C LEU A 12 -0.18 -0.88 -13.58
N ALA A 13 0.84 -0.99 -12.75
CA ALA A 13 0.92 -0.26 -11.48
C ALA A 13 0.96 1.27 -11.71
N GLN A 14 1.68 1.75 -12.72
CA GLN A 14 1.76 3.16 -13.09
C GLN A 14 0.40 3.76 -13.50
N MET A 15 -0.52 2.95 -14.05
CA MET A 15 -1.87 3.40 -14.41
C MET A 15 -2.70 3.81 -13.20
N LEU A 16 -2.37 3.35 -12.00
CA LEU A 16 -3.08 3.67 -10.76
C LEU A 16 -2.60 4.97 -10.11
N LYS A 17 -1.53 5.57 -10.61
CA LYS A 17 -0.93 6.79 -10.07
C LYS A 17 -1.95 7.94 -9.98
N GLY A 18 -1.95 8.63 -8.84
CA GLY A 18 -2.89 9.72 -8.52
C GLY A 18 -4.21 9.24 -7.94
N GLY A 19 -4.42 7.92 -7.85
CA GLY A 19 -5.67 7.35 -7.40
C GLY A 19 -5.69 6.93 -5.93
N VAL A 20 -6.87 6.43 -5.52
CA VAL A 20 -7.12 5.84 -4.22
C VAL A 20 -7.47 4.38 -4.41
N ILE A 21 -6.78 3.50 -3.69
CA ILE A 21 -7.07 2.07 -3.59
C ILE A 21 -7.77 1.84 -2.26
N MET A 22 -8.96 1.22 -2.28
CA MET A 22 -9.74 1.03 -1.07
C MET A 22 -9.79 -0.44 -0.64
N ASP A 23 -9.46 -0.71 0.63
CA ASP A 23 -9.62 -2.03 1.24
C ASP A 23 -11.11 -2.31 1.46
N VAL A 24 -11.62 -3.39 0.90
CA VAL A 24 -13.04 -3.75 0.93
C VAL A 24 -13.22 -5.20 1.39
N VAL A 25 -14.32 -5.49 2.07
CA VAL A 25 -14.62 -6.82 2.63
C VAL A 25 -15.91 -7.43 2.08
N SER A 26 -16.61 -6.71 1.21
CA SER A 26 -17.87 -7.17 0.60
C SER A 26 -18.11 -6.47 -0.75
N PRO A 27 -19.02 -7.03 -1.58
CA PRO A 27 -19.48 -6.39 -2.81
C PRO A 27 -20.05 -4.98 -2.59
N GLU A 28 -20.73 -4.73 -1.47
CA GLU A 28 -21.31 -3.42 -1.13
C GLU A 28 -20.22 -2.40 -0.87
N HIS A 29 -19.16 -2.77 -0.12
CA HIS A 29 -18.00 -1.89 0.08
C HIS A 29 -17.28 -1.59 -1.24
N ALA A 30 -17.16 -2.60 -2.12
CA ALA A 30 -16.52 -2.43 -3.42
C ALA A 30 -17.30 -1.46 -4.33
N LYS A 31 -18.64 -1.52 -4.32
CA LYS A 31 -19.48 -0.56 -5.04
C LYS A 31 -19.35 0.86 -4.50
N ILE A 32 -19.35 1.03 -3.17
CA ILE A 32 -19.10 2.35 -2.54
C ILE A 32 -17.74 2.91 -3.00
N ALA A 33 -16.71 2.07 -3.06
CA ALA A 33 -15.38 2.47 -3.50
C ALA A 33 -15.38 2.89 -4.98
N GLU A 34 -15.97 2.10 -5.87
CA GLU A 34 -16.06 2.40 -7.30
C GLU A 34 -16.88 3.68 -7.56
N GLU A 35 -18.04 3.83 -6.92
CA GLU A 35 -18.89 5.03 -7.03
C GLU A 35 -18.19 6.29 -6.49
N ALA A 36 -17.32 6.16 -5.50
CA ALA A 36 -16.51 7.24 -5.00
C ALA A 36 -15.36 7.63 -5.94
N GLY A 37 -15.05 6.83 -6.95
CA GLY A 37 -13.96 7.04 -7.91
C GLY A 37 -12.62 6.43 -7.48
N ALA A 38 -12.62 5.35 -6.71
CA ALA A 38 -11.42 4.56 -6.46
C ALA A 38 -10.83 4.04 -7.77
N CYS A 39 -9.51 4.00 -7.87
CA CYS A 39 -8.83 3.46 -9.05
C CYS A 39 -8.68 1.93 -9.01
N ALA A 40 -8.83 1.32 -7.84
CA ALA A 40 -8.82 -0.11 -7.60
C ALA A 40 -9.39 -0.41 -6.20
N VAL A 41 -9.74 -1.66 -5.94
CA VAL A 41 -10.08 -2.16 -4.60
C VAL A 41 -9.14 -3.27 -4.18
N MET A 42 -8.93 -3.39 -2.87
CA MET A 42 -8.18 -4.48 -2.23
C MET A 42 -9.16 -5.36 -1.47
N ALA A 43 -9.37 -6.58 -1.96
CA ALA A 43 -10.26 -7.55 -1.34
C ALA A 43 -9.61 -8.17 -0.09
N LEU A 44 -10.32 -8.09 1.03
CA LEU A 44 -9.94 -8.66 2.33
C LEU A 44 -11.14 -9.38 2.96
N GLU A 45 -10.86 -10.30 3.86
CA GLU A 45 -11.89 -10.89 4.71
C GLU A 45 -12.32 -9.92 5.83
N ARG A 46 -11.36 -9.14 6.34
CA ARG A 46 -11.55 -8.14 7.41
C ARG A 46 -10.66 -6.93 7.15
N VAL A 47 -11.15 -5.73 7.43
CA VAL A 47 -10.31 -4.53 7.36
C VAL A 47 -9.21 -4.58 8.43
N PRO A 48 -8.07 -3.88 8.24
CA PRO A 48 -6.92 -3.99 9.17
C PRO A 48 -7.26 -3.73 10.65
N ALA A 49 -8.20 -2.83 10.95
CA ALA A 49 -8.65 -2.59 12.33
C ALA A 49 -9.30 -3.82 12.96
N ASP A 50 -10.08 -4.58 12.19
CA ASP A 50 -10.73 -5.81 12.67
C ASP A 50 -9.74 -6.96 12.78
N ILE A 51 -8.73 -7.03 11.87
CA ILE A 51 -7.64 -8.00 11.99
C ILE A 51 -6.90 -7.78 13.30
N ARG A 52 -6.58 -6.54 13.63
CA ARG A 52 -5.91 -6.15 14.88
C ARG A 52 -6.76 -6.50 16.11
N ALA A 53 -8.05 -6.15 16.09
CA ALA A 53 -8.96 -6.40 17.22
C ALA A 53 -9.21 -7.90 17.45
N ALA A 54 -9.27 -8.70 16.40
CA ALA A 54 -9.53 -10.14 16.52
C ALA A 54 -8.30 -10.92 17.02
N GLY A 55 -7.09 -10.41 16.77
CA GLY A 55 -5.85 -11.13 17.06
C GLY A 55 -5.72 -12.44 16.25
N GLY A 56 -4.77 -13.28 16.65
CA GLY A 56 -4.54 -14.60 16.04
C GLY A 56 -3.91 -14.52 14.65
N VAL A 57 -4.06 -15.59 13.86
CA VAL A 57 -3.45 -15.72 12.53
C VAL A 57 -4.37 -15.17 11.46
N ALA A 58 -3.99 -14.05 10.83
CA ALA A 58 -4.67 -13.49 9.67
C ALA A 58 -4.11 -14.10 8.38
N ARG A 59 -4.98 -14.58 7.50
CA ARG A 59 -4.65 -15.31 6.27
C ARG A 59 -5.25 -14.61 5.05
N MET A 60 -4.95 -15.14 3.86
CA MET A 60 -5.62 -14.81 2.60
C MET A 60 -7.15 -14.91 2.77
N ALA A 61 -7.87 -13.96 2.19
CA ALA A 61 -9.35 -13.99 2.19
C ALA A 61 -9.89 -15.22 1.45
N ASP A 62 -11.09 -15.66 1.83
CA ASP A 62 -11.78 -16.76 1.14
C ASP A 62 -11.96 -16.40 -0.35
N PRO A 63 -11.56 -17.28 -1.28
CA PRO A 63 -11.73 -17.05 -2.72
C PRO A 63 -13.16 -16.67 -3.13
N THR A 64 -14.18 -17.18 -2.45
CA THR A 64 -15.58 -16.84 -2.76
C THR A 64 -15.90 -15.38 -2.49
N VAL A 65 -15.30 -14.78 -1.45
CA VAL A 65 -15.41 -13.34 -1.15
C VAL A 65 -14.72 -12.52 -2.23
N ILE A 66 -13.50 -12.93 -2.62
CA ILE A 66 -12.73 -12.25 -3.68
C ILE A 66 -13.50 -12.29 -5.00
N GLU A 67 -14.01 -13.44 -5.41
CA GLU A 67 -14.81 -13.59 -6.64
C GLU A 67 -16.09 -12.75 -6.61
N ALA A 68 -16.76 -12.67 -5.46
CA ALA A 68 -17.95 -11.84 -5.30
C ALA A 68 -17.64 -10.35 -5.49
N ILE A 69 -16.49 -9.88 -4.95
CA ILE A 69 -16.01 -8.53 -5.15
C ILE A 69 -15.65 -8.30 -6.62
N MET A 70 -14.89 -9.20 -7.25
CA MET A 70 -14.52 -9.12 -8.68
C MET A 70 -15.74 -9.01 -9.61
N LYS A 71 -16.83 -9.70 -9.27
CA LYS A 71 -18.10 -9.63 -10.03
C LYS A 71 -18.90 -8.35 -9.80
N ALA A 72 -18.62 -7.63 -8.71
CA ALA A 72 -19.40 -6.45 -8.29
C ALA A 72 -18.93 -5.14 -8.89
N VAL A 73 -17.67 -5.06 -9.34
CA VAL A 73 -17.03 -3.83 -9.83
C VAL A 73 -16.33 -4.04 -11.16
N SER A 74 -16.09 -2.94 -11.88
CA SER A 74 -15.36 -2.90 -13.15
C SER A 74 -13.91 -2.43 -13.00
N ILE A 75 -13.57 -1.84 -11.85
CA ILE A 75 -12.21 -1.41 -11.53
C ILE A 75 -11.35 -2.59 -11.09
N PRO A 76 -10.00 -2.51 -11.22
CA PRO A 76 -9.09 -3.58 -10.81
C PRO A 76 -9.30 -4.04 -9.37
N VAL A 77 -9.18 -5.35 -9.15
CA VAL A 77 -9.27 -5.99 -7.84
C VAL A 77 -7.93 -6.58 -7.45
N MET A 78 -7.43 -6.17 -6.30
CA MET A 78 -6.24 -6.72 -5.65
C MET A 78 -6.65 -7.66 -4.52
N ALA A 79 -5.76 -8.58 -4.14
CA ALA A 79 -5.93 -9.39 -2.94
C ALA A 79 -4.59 -9.58 -2.22
N LYS A 80 -4.67 -9.87 -0.90
CA LYS A 80 -3.47 -10.02 -0.05
C LYS A 80 -3.10 -11.49 0.11
N CYS A 81 -1.79 -11.76 0.03
CA CYS A 81 -1.20 -13.00 0.52
C CYS A 81 -0.26 -12.72 1.70
N ARG A 82 0.02 -13.74 2.49
CA ARG A 82 1.00 -13.66 3.60
C ARG A 82 2.41 -13.53 3.07
N ILE A 83 3.26 -12.83 3.79
CA ILE A 83 4.69 -12.74 3.47
C ILE A 83 5.29 -14.15 3.36
N GLY A 84 6.00 -14.43 2.26
CA GLY A 84 6.64 -15.70 1.95
C GLY A 84 5.71 -16.81 1.49
N HIS A 85 4.39 -16.61 1.52
CA HIS A 85 3.43 -17.66 1.16
C HIS A 85 3.16 -17.69 -0.35
N PHE A 86 4.11 -18.18 -1.13
CA PHE A 86 4.02 -18.22 -2.59
C PHE A 86 2.82 -19.04 -3.11
N VAL A 87 2.35 -20.04 -2.36
CA VAL A 87 1.17 -20.83 -2.76
C VAL A 87 -0.13 -20.03 -2.66
N GLU A 88 -0.29 -19.15 -1.64
CA GLU A 88 -1.41 -18.20 -1.62
C GLU A 88 -1.37 -17.28 -2.85
N ALA A 89 -0.18 -16.77 -3.20
CA ALA A 89 -0.01 -15.94 -4.39
C ALA A 89 -0.35 -16.69 -5.69
N GLN A 90 0.05 -17.96 -5.82
CA GLN A 90 -0.33 -18.84 -6.95
C GLN A 90 -1.85 -19.02 -7.05
N ALA A 91 -2.52 -19.22 -5.90
CA ALA A 91 -3.97 -19.34 -5.86
C ALA A 91 -4.65 -18.04 -6.30
N LEU A 92 -4.17 -16.88 -5.86
CA LEU A 92 -4.69 -15.57 -6.25
C LEU A 92 -4.45 -15.27 -7.74
N GLU A 93 -3.27 -15.61 -8.28
CA GLU A 93 -3.01 -15.49 -9.72
C GLU A 93 -3.94 -16.40 -10.54
N ALA A 94 -4.18 -17.64 -10.09
CA ALA A 94 -5.10 -18.56 -10.74
C ALA A 94 -6.55 -18.10 -10.66
N LEU A 95 -6.95 -17.44 -9.59
CA LEU A 95 -8.27 -16.82 -9.41
C LEU A 95 -8.50 -15.65 -10.38
N GLY A 96 -7.42 -15.03 -10.86
CA GLY A 96 -7.46 -13.95 -11.84
C GLY A 96 -7.61 -12.55 -11.24
N VAL A 97 -7.14 -12.33 -10.00
CA VAL A 97 -7.04 -10.96 -9.46
C VAL A 97 -6.03 -10.14 -10.28
N ASP A 98 -6.18 -8.82 -10.27
CA ASP A 98 -5.32 -7.95 -11.09
C ASP A 98 -3.95 -7.68 -10.46
N TYR A 99 -3.85 -7.71 -9.12
CA TYR A 99 -2.62 -7.52 -8.35
C TYR A 99 -2.62 -8.37 -7.08
N VAL A 100 -1.44 -8.77 -6.63
CA VAL A 100 -1.24 -9.42 -5.32
C VAL A 100 -0.47 -8.49 -4.40
N ASP A 101 -0.98 -8.24 -3.19
CA ASP A 101 -0.24 -7.55 -2.13
C ASP A 101 0.35 -8.59 -1.16
N GLU A 102 1.67 -8.78 -1.21
CA GLU A 102 2.40 -9.54 -0.20
C GLU A 102 2.53 -8.67 1.05
N SER A 103 1.68 -8.95 2.05
CA SER A 103 1.32 -7.96 3.05
C SER A 103 1.69 -8.36 4.49
N GLU A 104 2.33 -7.44 5.20
CA GLU A 104 2.60 -7.48 6.63
C GLU A 104 1.32 -7.40 7.49
N VAL A 105 0.20 -6.95 6.92
CA VAL A 105 -1.11 -6.92 7.60
C VAL A 105 -1.58 -8.32 7.95
N LEU A 106 -1.31 -9.29 7.07
CA LEU A 106 -1.52 -10.70 7.36
C LEU A 106 -0.36 -11.26 8.18
N THR A 107 -0.58 -12.38 8.85
CA THR A 107 0.46 -13.05 9.62
C THR A 107 1.50 -13.67 8.68
N PRO A 108 2.80 -13.34 8.78
CA PRO A 108 3.82 -13.92 7.92
C PRO A 108 3.81 -15.44 7.96
N ALA A 109 4.04 -16.06 6.81
CA ALA A 109 4.24 -17.51 6.68
C ALA A 109 5.72 -17.88 6.69
N ASP A 110 6.60 -16.93 6.34
CA ASP A 110 8.05 -17.06 6.39
C ASP A 110 8.64 -15.79 7.03
N GLU A 111 9.52 -15.98 7.99
CA GLU A 111 10.19 -14.89 8.72
C GLU A 111 11.44 -14.37 7.99
N SER A 112 11.97 -15.15 7.04
CA SER A 112 13.24 -14.90 6.38
C SER A 112 13.11 -14.56 4.91
N HIS A 113 12.07 -15.06 4.24
CA HIS A 113 11.94 -14.96 2.79
C HIS A 113 10.65 -14.26 2.39
N HIS A 114 10.77 -13.35 1.42
CA HIS A 114 9.65 -12.87 0.63
C HIS A 114 9.50 -13.71 -0.63
N ILE A 115 8.33 -13.63 -1.25
CA ILE A 115 8.03 -14.32 -2.50
C ILE A 115 8.96 -13.78 -3.61
N TRP A 116 9.53 -14.69 -4.42
CA TRP A 116 10.24 -14.32 -5.65
C TRP A 116 9.24 -14.01 -6.76
N LYS A 117 8.92 -12.74 -6.94
CA LYS A 117 7.80 -12.24 -7.76
C LYS A 117 8.07 -12.28 -9.26
N HIS A 118 9.33 -12.56 -9.64
CA HIS A 118 9.70 -12.71 -11.04
C HIS A 118 9.09 -13.96 -11.70
N ASP A 119 8.72 -14.97 -10.90
CA ASP A 119 8.09 -16.20 -11.37
C ASP A 119 6.59 -16.04 -11.70
N PHE A 120 6.00 -14.91 -11.33
CA PHE A 120 4.57 -14.62 -11.52
C PHE A 120 4.34 -13.68 -12.71
N LYS A 121 3.18 -13.81 -13.35
CA LYS A 121 2.73 -12.91 -14.42
C LYS A 121 2.04 -11.67 -13.89
N ILE A 122 1.41 -11.77 -12.73
CA ILE A 122 0.67 -10.72 -12.03
C ILE A 122 1.63 -9.72 -11.36
N PRO A 123 1.31 -8.40 -11.33
CA PRO A 123 2.07 -7.43 -10.56
C PRO A 123 1.86 -7.59 -9.05
N PHE A 124 2.95 -7.39 -8.29
CA PHE A 124 2.93 -7.41 -6.83
C PHE A 124 3.08 -6.03 -6.23
N VAL A 125 2.38 -5.84 -5.10
CA VAL A 125 2.50 -4.71 -4.19
C VAL A 125 3.21 -5.18 -2.92
N CYS A 126 4.13 -4.38 -2.38
CA CYS A 126 4.79 -4.64 -1.10
C CYS A 126 4.90 -3.38 -0.25
N GLY A 127 4.83 -3.55 1.07
CA GLY A 127 5.06 -2.49 2.04
C GLY A 127 6.56 -2.24 2.29
N CYS A 128 6.89 -1.00 2.64
CA CYS A 128 8.23 -0.63 3.11
C CYS A 128 8.16 0.42 4.22
N ARG A 129 9.23 0.51 5.03
CA ARG A 129 9.42 1.53 6.07
C ARG A 129 10.48 2.55 5.69
N ASP A 130 11.39 2.19 4.79
CA ASP A 130 12.48 3.02 4.29
C ASP A 130 12.88 2.63 2.86
N LEU A 131 13.86 3.34 2.30
CA LEU A 131 14.33 3.11 0.95
C LEU A 131 15.01 1.74 0.78
N GLY A 132 15.77 1.28 1.76
CA GLY A 132 16.47 -0.02 1.70
C GLY A 132 15.47 -1.17 1.59
N GLU A 133 14.42 -1.17 2.41
CA GLU A 133 13.33 -2.15 2.32
C GLU A 133 12.60 -2.06 0.97
N ALA A 134 12.29 -0.85 0.50
CA ALA A 134 11.68 -0.65 -0.82
C ALA A 134 12.52 -1.27 -1.93
N LEU A 135 13.83 -1.04 -1.94
CA LEU A 135 14.73 -1.55 -2.98
C LEU A 135 14.88 -3.08 -2.92
N ARG A 136 14.86 -3.70 -1.72
CA ARG A 136 14.81 -5.15 -1.60
C ARG A 136 13.55 -5.73 -2.23
N ARG A 137 12.38 -5.17 -1.91
CA ARG A 137 11.08 -5.61 -2.49
C ARG A 137 11.05 -5.43 -4.01
N ILE A 138 11.59 -4.32 -4.53
CA ILE A 138 11.71 -4.08 -5.99
C ILE A 138 12.67 -5.11 -6.62
N GLY A 139 13.79 -5.39 -5.98
CA GLY A 139 14.74 -6.42 -6.42
C GLY A 139 14.12 -7.82 -6.51
N GLU A 140 13.18 -8.14 -5.63
CA GLU A 140 12.39 -9.37 -5.66
C GLU A 140 11.27 -9.35 -6.71
N GLY A 141 11.04 -8.22 -7.39
CA GLY A 141 10.06 -8.07 -8.46
C GLY A 141 8.75 -7.38 -8.08
N ALA A 142 8.69 -6.64 -6.97
CA ALA A 142 7.53 -5.82 -6.64
C ALA A 142 7.36 -4.69 -7.66
N ALA A 143 6.19 -4.59 -8.28
CA ALA A 143 5.84 -3.58 -9.30
C ALA A 143 5.25 -2.30 -8.71
N MET A 144 4.89 -2.31 -7.43
CA MET A 144 4.40 -1.19 -6.64
C MET A 144 4.93 -1.32 -5.21
N ILE A 145 5.31 -0.19 -4.65
CA ILE A 145 5.65 -0.06 -3.23
C ILE A 145 4.57 0.77 -2.53
N ARG A 146 4.36 0.51 -1.27
CA ARG A 146 3.55 1.36 -0.38
C ARG A 146 4.23 1.54 0.97
N THR A 147 3.93 2.61 1.68
CA THR A 147 4.32 2.67 3.08
C THR A 147 3.61 1.57 3.87
N LYS A 148 4.26 1.00 4.87
CA LYS A 148 3.57 0.10 5.82
C LYS A 148 2.64 0.89 6.73
N GLY A 149 3.09 2.04 7.22
CA GLY A 149 2.39 2.76 8.28
C GLY A 149 2.19 1.85 9.49
N GLU A 150 1.10 2.07 10.22
CA GLU A 150 0.59 1.11 11.19
C GLU A 150 -0.91 0.90 10.89
N ALA A 151 -1.18 -0.11 10.05
CA ALA A 151 -2.50 -0.34 9.47
C ALA A 151 -3.58 -0.59 10.53
N GLY A 152 -4.78 -0.06 10.31
CA GLY A 152 -5.92 -0.23 11.21
C GLY A 152 -5.92 0.67 12.44
N THR A 153 -4.97 1.60 12.57
CA THR A 153 -4.89 2.53 13.71
C THR A 153 -5.64 3.84 13.50
N GLY A 154 -5.91 4.24 12.25
CA GLY A 154 -6.41 5.57 11.94
C GLY A 154 -5.46 6.71 12.36
N ASN A 155 -4.19 6.40 12.59
CA ASN A 155 -3.13 7.33 12.95
C ASN A 155 -2.07 7.36 11.85
N ILE A 156 -1.94 8.50 11.19
CA ILE A 156 -1.09 8.66 10.00
C ILE A 156 0.41 8.74 10.31
N VAL A 157 0.81 8.88 11.58
CA VAL A 157 2.18 9.24 11.97
C VAL A 157 3.25 8.28 11.42
N GLU A 158 3.00 6.96 11.44
CA GLU A 158 3.96 5.97 10.90
C GLU A 158 4.05 6.02 9.38
N ALA A 159 2.93 6.20 8.67
CA ALA A 159 2.96 6.35 7.22
C ALA A 159 3.75 7.61 6.80
N VAL A 160 3.59 8.72 7.53
CA VAL A 160 4.39 9.94 7.34
C VAL A 160 5.88 9.66 7.57
N ARG A 161 6.23 8.95 8.66
CA ARG A 161 7.61 8.60 8.98
C ARG A 161 8.23 7.76 7.86
N HIS A 162 7.53 6.73 7.39
CA HIS A 162 8.01 5.84 6.33
C HIS A 162 8.14 6.57 4.99
N MET A 163 7.16 7.40 4.61
CA MET A 163 7.25 8.19 3.38
C MET A 163 8.45 9.14 3.42
N ARG A 164 8.65 9.84 4.54
CA ARG A 164 9.82 10.70 4.72
C ARG A 164 11.12 9.91 4.65
N ALA A 165 11.21 8.74 5.29
CA ALA A 165 12.40 7.90 5.24
C ALA A 165 12.77 7.47 3.81
N VAL A 166 11.77 7.11 2.99
CA VAL A 166 12.00 6.80 1.57
C VAL A 166 12.48 8.04 0.81
N MET A 167 11.79 9.17 0.96
CA MET A 167 12.12 10.39 0.22
C MET A 167 13.44 11.02 0.67
N ASP A 168 13.78 10.94 1.96
CA ASP A 168 15.07 11.38 2.49
C ASP A 168 16.20 10.49 1.97
N GLY A 169 16.01 9.16 1.97
CA GLY A 169 16.98 8.22 1.40
C GLY A 169 17.23 8.45 -0.09
N ILE A 170 16.19 8.77 -0.88
CA ILE A 170 16.36 9.15 -2.29
C ILE A 170 17.22 10.42 -2.42
N ARG A 171 16.91 11.46 -1.62
CA ARG A 171 17.69 12.72 -1.64
C ARG A 171 19.15 12.50 -1.24
N GLU A 172 19.38 11.66 -0.24
CA GLU A 172 20.73 11.30 0.20
C GLU A 172 21.50 10.60 -0.92
N LEU A 173 20.90 9.58 -1.56
CA LEU A 173 21.57 8.87 -2.66
C LEU A 173 21.91 9.77 -3.85
N VAL A 174 21.05 10.72 -4.20
CA VAL A 174 21.33 11.68 -5.29
C VAL A 174 22.56 12.54 -4.99
N GLN A 175 22.82 12.84 -3.71
CA GLN A 175 23.94 13.65 -3.27
C GLN A 175 25.21 12.85 -2.92
N THR A 176 25.10 11.51 -2.81
CA THR A 176 26.20 10.62 -2.45
C THR A 176 27.23 10.57 -3.60
N PRO A 177 28.53 10.69 -3.35
CA PRO A 177 29.57 10.48 -4.38
C PRO A 177 29.48 9.09 -5.01
N GLN A 178 29.78 8.99 -6.30
CA GLN A 178 29.68 7.74 -7.08
C GLN A 178 30.48 6.58 -6.45
N ASP A 179 31.65 6.85 -5.91
CA ASP A 179 32.54 5.86 -5.30
C ASP A 179 32.07 5.38 -3.91
N GLU A 180 31.10 6.09 -3.30
CA GLU A 180 30.50 5.71 -2.02
C GLU A 180 29.20 4.88 -2.18
N LEU A 181 28.64 4.78 -3.37
CA LEU A 181 27.36 4.10 -3.60
C LEU A 181 27.36 2.62 -3.20
N MET A 182 28.51 1.93 -3.33
CA MET A 182 28.63 0.54 -2.90
C MET A 182 28.53 0.41 -1.38
N ALA A 183 29.12 1.37 -0.64
CA ALA A 183 29.00 1.39 0.82
C ALA A 183 27.54 1.66 1.25
N LYS A 184 26.85 2.58 0.56
CA LYS A 184 25.42 2.84 0.79
C LYS A 184 24.54 1.64 0.49
N ALA A 185 24.76 0.95 -0.62
CA ALA A 185 24.04 -0.28 -0.95
C ALA A 185 24.19 -1.35 0.14
N LYS A 186 25.41 -1.52 0.66
CA LYS A 186 25.70 -2.43 1.78
C LYS A 186 24.98 -2.00 3.05
N GLU A 187 25.01 -0.71 3.41
CA GLU A 187 24.36 -0.15 4.59
C GLU A 187 22.85 -0.37 4.54
N MET A 188 22.24 -0.12 3.37
CA MET A 188 20.80 -0.29 3.15
C MET A 188 20.39 -1.76 2.97
N GLY A 189 21.33 -2.69 2.78
CA GLY A 189 21.04 -4.06 2.40
C GLY A 189 20.26 -4.16 1.08
N ALA A 190 20.56 -3.28 0.13
CA ALA A 190 19.82 -3.13 -1.12
C ALA A 190 20.65 -3.56 -2.35
N PRO A 191 20.02 -4.02 -3.45
CA PRO A 191 20.72 -4.31 -4.71
C PRO A 191 21.43 -3.05 -5.23
N PHE A 192 22.73 -3.18 -5.53
CA PHE A 192 23.56 -2.05 -5.98
C PHE A 192 23.01 -1.39 -7.25
N GLU A 193 22.51 -2.17 -8.18
CA GLU A 193 21.97 -1.69 -9.46
C GLU A 193 20.80 -0.71 -9.23
N LEU A 194 19.94 -1.01 -8.24
CA LEU A 194 18.81 -0.14 -7.88
C LEU A 194 19.30 1.11 -7.15
N VAL A 195 20.30 1.00 -6.28
CA VAL A 195 20.92 2.17 -5.62
C VAL A 195 21.54 3.10 -6.67
N ALA A 196 22.28 2.57 -7.64
CA ALA A 196 22.86 3.33 -8.73
C ALA A 196 21.78 3.96 -9.65
N GLU A 197 20.67 3.27 -9.89
CA GLU A 197 19.53 3.81 -10.63
C GLU A 197 18.90 5.01 -9.89
N ILE A 198 18.65 4.90 -8.57
CA ILE A 198 18.13 6.01 -7.76
C ILE A 198 19.09 7.19 -7.76
N HIS A 199 20.39 6.95 -7.57
CA HIS A 199 21.40 8.00 -7.64
C HIS A 199 21.31 8.80 -8.94
N LYS A 200 21.16 8.11 -10.06
CA LYS A 200 21.08 8.71 -11.40
C LYS A 200 19.76 9.41 -11.68
N THR A 201 18.64 8.83 -11.23
CA THR A 201 17.29 9.26 -11.64
C THR A 201 16.57 10.12 -10.61
N GLY A 202 16.98 10.03 -9.34
CA GLY A 202 16.33 10.71 -8.21
C GLY A 202 14.92 10.20 -7.90
N LYS A 203 14.57 9.00 -8.33
CA LYS A 203 13.21 8.43 -8.11
C LYS A 203 13.22 6.92 -8.12
N LEU A 204 12.21 6.31 -7.49
CA LEU A 204 11.95 4.88 -7.58
C LEU A 204 11.57 4.46 -9.01
N PRO A 205 11.95 3.25 -9.46
CA PRO A 205 11.54 2.72 -10.76
C PRO A 205 10.08 2.26 -10.80
N VAL A 206 9.39 2.25 -9.65
CA VAL A 206 7.99 1.88 -9.48
C VAL A 206 7.25 2.96 -8.70
N VAL A 207 5.91 2.95 -8.76
CA VAL A 207 5.08 3.86 -7.96
C VAL A 207 5.17 3.52 -6.47
N ASN A 208 5.11 4.56 -5.63
CA ASN A 208 5.12 4.45 -4.17
C ASN A 208 3.87 5.11 -3.58
N PHE A 209 2.95 4.29 -3.08
CA PHE A 209 1.70 4.75 -2.48
C PHE A 209 1.82 4.92 -0.96
N ALA A 210 0.98 5.74 -0.39
CA ALA A 210 0.84 5.86 1.05
C ALA A 210 -0.19 4.86 1.58
N ALA A 211 0.14 4.15 2.65
CA ALA A 211 -0.76 3.23 3.34
C ALA A 211 -0.50 3.27 4.85
N GLY A 212 -1.52 2.88 5.62
CA GLY A 212 -1.44 2.74 7.07
C GLY A 212 -1.80 4.02 7.82
N GLY A 213 -3.04 4.14 8.28
CA GLY A 213 -3.49 5.20 9.16
C GLY A 213 -4.23 6.38 8.50
N VAL A 214 -4.44 6.37 7.19
CA VAL A 214 -5.26 7.39 6.51
C VAL A 214 -6.71 7.30 7.00
N ALA A 215 -7.23 8.37 7.59
CA ALA A 215 -8.59 8.43 8.15
C ALA A 215 -9.40 9.65 7.69
N THR A 216 -8.73 10.66 7.17
CA THR A 216 -9.35 11.93 6.76
C THR A 216 -8.90 12.36 5.36
N PRO A 217 -9.66 13.24 4.68
CA PRO A 217 -9.22 13.85 3.42
C PRO A 217 -7.88 14.59 3.54
N ALA A 218 -7.65 15.26 4.67
CA ALA A 218 -6.41 15.98 4.93
C ALA A 218 -5.21 15.03 5.07
N ASP A 219 -5.38 13.83 5.66
CA ASP A 219 -4.33 12.81 5.72
C ASP A 219 -3.92 12.37 4.32
N ALA A 220 -4.89 12.11 3.44
CA ALA A 220 -4.63 11.73 2.06
C ALA A 220 -3.85 12.82 1.30
N ALA A 221 -4.30 14.08 1.42
CA ALA A 221 -3.61 15.22 0.80
C ALA A 221 -2.19 15.42 1.37
N LEU A 222 -2.00 15.23 2.69
CA LEU A 222 -0.68 15.29 3.33
C LEU A 222 0.27 14.27 2.69
N MET A 223 -0.15 13.02 2.56
CA MET A 223 0.69 11.98 1.99
C MET A 223 1.06 12.26 0.53
N MET A 224 0.11 12.75 -0.27
CA MET A 224 0.36 13.18 -1.65
C MET A 224 1.36 14.33 -1.71
N GLN A 225 1.28 15.32 -0.82
CA GLN A 225 2.24 16.44 -0.75
C GLN A 225 3.61 16.00 -0.27
N LEU A 226 3.71 14.92 0.51
CA LEU A 226 4.98 14.32 0.92
C LEU A 226 5.65 13.49 -0.19
N GLY A 227 4.98 13.28 -1.32
CA GLY A 227 5.55 12.62 -2.49
C GLY A 227 4.99 11.23 -2.78
N ALA A 228 3.87 10.85 -2.16
CA ALA A 228 3.17 9.62 -2.54
C ALA A 228 2.60 9.73 -3.95
N ASP A 229 2.57 8.60 -4.66
CA ASP A 229 1.97 8.48 -5.99
C ASP A 229 0.46 8.14 -5.96
N GLY A 230 -0.10 7.93 -4.78
CA GLY A 230 -1.49 7.62 -4.50
C GLY A 230 -1.65 7.17 -3.05
N VAL A 231 -2.86 6.76 -2.65
CA VAL A 231 -3.12 6.33 -1.28
C VAL A 231 -3.90 5.02 -1.23
N PHE A 232 -3.61 4.20 -0.23
CA PHE A 232 -4.43 3.08 0.21
C PHE A 232 -5.23 3.52 1.45
N VAL A 233 -6.49 3.17 1.51
CA VAL A 233 -7.32 3.42 2.68
C VAL A 233 -8.37 2.33 2.84
N GLY A 234 -8.54 1.85 4.06
CA GLY A 234 -9.53 0.81 4.39
C GLY A 234 -10.34 1.18 5.61
N SER A 235 -9.81 0.86 6.79
CA SER A 235 -10.49 1.13 8.08
C SER A 235 -10.90 2.59 8.23
N GLY A 236 -10.10 3.53 7.72
CA GLY A 236 -10.42 4.97 7.77
C GLY A 236 -11.73 5.35 7.08
N ILE A 237 -12.14 4.59 6.06
CA ILE A 237 -13.46 4.75 5.39
C ILE A 237 -14.51 3.90 6.09
N PHE A 238 -14.31 2.59 6.15
CA PHE A 238 -15.37 1.63 6.50
C PHE A 238 -15.62 1.47 8.01
N LYS A 239 -14.77 2.08 8.86
CA LYS A 239 -14.99 2.24 10.31
C LYS A 239 -15.43 3.65 10.71
N SER A 240 -15.67 4.54 9.76
CA SER A 240 -16.27 5.84 10.00
C SER A 240 -17.79 5.75 10.08
N SER A 241 -18.43 6.76 10.64
CA SER A 241 -19.88 6.80 10.75
C SER A 241 -20.61 6.93 9.40
N ASN A 242 -19.92 7.38 8.34
CA ASN A 242 -20.52 7.59 7.01
C ASN A 242 -19.51 7.26 5.89
N PRO A 243 -19.37 5.97 5.49
CA PRO A 243 -18.34 5.53 4.55
C PRO A 243 -18.40 6.18 3.16
N ALA A 244 -19.58 6.25 2.51
CA ALA A 244 -19.68 6.70 1.12
C ALA A 244 -19.25 8.17 0.92
N PRO A 245 -19.75 9.16 1.68
CA PRO A 245 -19.25 10.54 1.60
C PRO A 245 -17.77 10.66 1.95
N ARG A 246 -17.27 9.86 2.90
CA ARG A 246 -15.86 9.87 3.29
C ARG A 246 -14.97 9.33 2.18
N ALA A 247 -15.37 8.25 1.53
CA ALA A 247 -14.67 7.69 0.36
C ALA A 247 -14.53 8.73 -0.75
N LEU A 248 -15.65 9.39 -1.13
CA LEU A 248 -15.66 10.45 -2.14
C LEU A 248 -14.77 11.63 -1.74
N ALA A 249 -14.81 12.05 -0.48
CA ALA A 249 -14.00 13.15 0.03
C ALA A 249 -12.50 12.84 -0.02
N ILE A 250 -12.11 11.62 0.32
CA ILE A 250 -10.71 11.16 0.25
C ILE A 250 -10.23 11.11 -1.21
N VAL A 251 -11.05 10.61 -2.15
CA VAL A 251 -10.71 10.61 -3.59
C VAL A 251 -10.50 12.05 -4.08
N LYS A 252 -11.41 12.97 -3.77
CA LYS A 252 -11.30 14.38 -4.17
C LYS A 252 -10.06 15.05 -3.56
N ALA A 253 -9.78 14.82 -2.27
CA ALA A 253 -8.59 15.36 -1.62
C ALA A 253 -7.29 14.79 -2.19
N THR A 254 -7.27 13.51 -2.60
CA THR A 254 -6.14 12.90 -3.28
C THR A 254 -5.93 13.51 -4.67
N THR A 255 -6.99 13.71 -5.44
CA THR A 255 -6.93 14.30 -6.77
C THR A 255 -6.48 15.78 -6.71
N HIS A 256 -7.02 16.54 -5.77
CA HIS A 256 -6.78 17.98 -5.61
C HIS A 256 -5.89 18.32 -4.42
N TYR A 257 -4.93 17.47 -4.11
CA TYR A 257 -4.12 17.54 -2.88
C TYR A 257 -3.33 18.86 -2.69
N LYS A 258 -3.15 19.65 -3.74
CA LYS A 258 -2.48 20.96 -3.68
C LYS A 258 -3.45 22.13 -3.47
N ASP A 259 -4.77 21.89 -3.50
CA ASP A 259 -5.77 22.94 -3.35
C ASP A 259 -6.38 22.92 -1.94
N PRO A 260 -5.93 23.83 -1.04
CA PRO A 260 -6.43 23.85 0.33
C PRO A 260 -7.92 24.21 0.44
N ALA A 261 -8.48 24.95 -0.55
CA ALA A 261 -9.89 25.30 -0.55
C ALA A 261 -10.75 24.05 -0.82
N ILE A 262 -10.36 23.22 -1.78
CA ILE A 262 -11.03 21.95 -2.06
C ILE A 262 -10.89 21.01 -0.86
N ILE A 263 -9.70 20.88 -0.27
CA ILE A 263 -9.47 20.02 0.91
C ILE A 263 -10.39 20.46 2.07
N ALA A 264 -10.47 21.76 2.34
CA ALA A 264 -11.35 22.30 3.36
C ALA A 264 -12.84 22.02 3.07
N GLU A 265 -13.27 22.18 1.81
CA GLU A 265 -14.66 21.94 1.41
C GLU A 265 -15.06 20.47 1.54
N VAL A 266 -14.23 19.53 1.04
CA VAL A 266 -14.53 18.10 1.08
C VAL A 266 -14.40 17.50 2.49
N SER A 267 -13.80 18.21 3.43
CA SER A 267 -13.70 17.80 4.82
C SER A 267 -14.93 18.11 5.67
N LYS A 268 -15.91 18.85 5.11
CA LYS A 268 -17.12 19.26 5.84
C LYS A 268 -18.14 18.12 5.93
N LYS A 269 -18.87 18.06 7.06
CA LYS A 269 -20.08 17.23 7.25
C LYS A 269 -19.88 15.74 6.95
N LEU A 270 -18.69 15.20 7.22
CA LEU A 270 -18.37 13.79 7.00
C LEU A 270 -18.78 12.87 8.16
N GLY A 271 -19.32 13.43 9.23
CA GLY A 271 -19.57 12.68 10.46
C GLY A 271 -18.27 12.32 11.19
N GLU A 272 -18.36 11.41 12.13
CA GLU A 272 -17.21 10.99 12.92
C GLU A 272 -16.25 10.16 12.07
N ALA A 273 -14.95 10.49 12.18
CA ALA A 273 -13.89 9.64 11.65
C ALA A 273 -13.80 8.34 12.46
N MET A 274 -13.09 7.34 11.93
CA MET A 274 -12.79 6.15 12.74
C MET A 274 -12.07 6.58 14.02
N PRO A 275 -12.37 5.95 15.18
CA PRO A 275 -11.60 6.20 16.40
C PRO A 275 -10.15 5.78 16.15
N GLY A 276 -9.21 6.69 16.37
CA GLY A 276 -7.79 6.41 16.22
C GLY A 276 -7.23 5.65 17.41
N LEU A 277 -6.11 4.93 17.18
CA LEU A 277 -5.30 4.34 18.25
C LEU A 277 -3.98 5.12 18.37
N ASP A 278 -3.58 5.42 19.59
CA ASP A 278 -2.22 5.90 19.83
C ASP A 278 -1.24 4.72 19.67
N ILE A 279 -0.41 4.79 18.65
CA ILE A 279 0.54 3.72 18.30
C ILE A 279 1.50 3.42 19.47
N LYS A 280 1.81 4.42 20.30
CA LYS A 280 2.66 4.25 21.48
C LYS A 280 2.05 3.34 22.55
N GLN A 281 0.72 3.12 22.49
CA GLN A 281 0.00 2.25 23.42
C GLN A 281 -0.09 0.81 22.90
N ILE A 282 0.32 0.55 21.65
CA ILE A 282 0.32 -0.79 21.06
C ILE A 282 1.59 -1.52 21.52
N PRO A 283 1.48 -2.72 22.12
CA PRO A 283 2.64 -3.55 22.43
C PRO A 283 3.50 -3.79 21.18
N THR A 284 4.82 -3.78 21.34
CA THR A 284 5.77 -3.90 20.21
C THR A 284 5.53 -5.17 19.39
N GLU A 285 5.17 -6.27 20.05
CA GLU A 285 4.85 -7.56 19.43
C GLU A 285 3.55 -7.55 18.61
N GLU A 286 2.68 -6.57 18.83
CA GLU A 286 1.44 -6.39 18.08
C GLU A 286 1.57 -5.42 16.90
N LEU A 287 2.70 -4.75 16.77
CA LEU A 287 2.96 -3.87 15.62
C LEU A 287 3.03 -4.69 14.33
N LEU A 288 2.40 -4.18 13.28
CA LEU A 288 2.38 -4.84 11.97
C LEU A 288 3.57 -4.41 11.10
N ALA A 289 3.98 -3.16 11.18
CA ALA A 289 5.03 -2.59 10.35
C ALA A 289 6.40 -3.31 10.44
N PRO A 290 6.84 -3.87 11.58
CA PRO A 290 8.10 -4.62 11.66
C PRO A 290 8.10 -5.96 10.93
N ARG A 291 6.94 -6.53 10.62
CA ARG A 291 6.84 -7.85 9.96
C ARG A 291 7.51 -7.84 8.58
N GLY A 292 8.28 -8.90 8.27
CA GLY A 292 8.94 -9.07 6.99
C GLY A 292 10.03 -8.03 6.71
N TRP A 293 10.77 -7.69 7.73
CA TRP A 293 11.92 -6.77 7.60
C TRP A 293 13.10 -7.39 6.87
#